data_8ccd9608308cb56e9a0e50d5d9fbd7c8
#
_entry.id   8ccd9608308cb56e9a0e50d5d9fbd7c8
#
_cell.length_a   1.000
_cell.length_b   1.000
_cell.length_c   1.000
_cell.angle_alpha   90.00
_cell.angle_beta   90.00
_cell.angle_gamma   90.00
#
_symmetry.space_group_name_H-M   'P 1'
#
loop_
_entity.id
_entity.type
_entity.pdbx_description
1 polymer ?
#
loop_
_entity_poly.entity_id
_entity_poly.type
_entity_poly.pdbx_seq_one_letter_code
_entity_poly.pdbx_strand_id
1 'polypeptide(L)'
;MVLLPRPTPGPVPSAGPSSSLSRCPRIPSPGGTLSPLPGDTSVLAGLYGPAEVKGSRESPDGATVEVLLRPKVGLPGVAERSREQLLRRTFEAVLLGSLHPRTSITVVLQVLSDAGSLLACCLNAACMGLLDAGLPLSSLFCGVTCALDPHGDIILDPTARQEQEAHAVLTFAIDSAQRKVLATTTRGSCSAEEMQRCLVAAQRAADTIFQFYRDCVQRKYSKS
;
A
#
# COMPACT_ATOMS: atom_id res chain seq x y z
N MET A 1 32.29 26.83 -32.70
CA MET A 1 31.14 26.50 -31.88
C MET A 1 30.62 25.14 -32.34
N VAL A 2 31.17 24.07 -31.73
CA VAL A 2 30.90 22.68 -32.14
C VAL A 2 29.75 22.17 -31.28
N LEU A 3 28.60 21.90 -31.89
CA LEU A 3 27.43 21.29 -31.26
C LEU A 3 27.70 19.80 -31.06
N LEU A 4 27.85 19.38 -29.80
CA LEU A 4 27.87 17.97 -29.42
C LEU A 4 26.46 17.36 -29.57
N PRO A 5 26.32 16.19 -30.14
CA PRO A 5 25.00 15.51 -30.25
C PRO A 5 24.52 15.08 -28.87
N ARG A 6 23.21 15.27 -28.60
CA ARG A 6 22.55 14.80 -27.40
C ARG A 6 22.58 13.25 -27.37
N PRO A 7 22.83 12.63 -26.23
CA PRO A 7 22.73 11.18 -26.11
C PRO A 7 21.29 10.75 -26.33
N THR A 8 21.08 9.81 -27.24
CA THR A 8 19.81 9.14 -27.45
C THR A 8 19.47 8.31 -26.21
N PRO A 9 18.25 8.38 -25.68
CA PRO A 9 17.85 7.51 -24.59
C PRO A 9 17.88 6.06 -25.10
N GLY A 10 18.63 5.20 -24.40
CA GLY A 10 18.69 3.78 -24.67
C GLY A 10 17.31 3.12 -24.44
N PRO A 11 17.07 1.94 -25.04
CA PRO A 11 15.81 1.25 -24.90
C PRO A 11 15.55 0.93 -23.43
N VAL A 12 14.41 1.41 -22.93
CA VAL A 12 13.90 1.09 -21.59
C VAL A 12 13.69 -0.44 -21.53
N PRO A 13 14.30 -1.16 -20.60
CA PRO A 13 14.07 -2.58 -20.48
C PRO A 13 12.58 -2.82 -20.21
N SER A 14 11.95 -3.63 -21.05
CA SER A 14 10.58 -4.09 -20.84
C SER A 14 10.54 -4.89 -19.54
N ALA A 15 10.07 -4.25 -18.47
CA ALA A 15 9.86 -4.92 -17.20
C ALA A 15 8.76 -5.97 -17.39
N GLY A 16 9.15 -7.23 -17.38
CA GLY A 16 8.21 -8.35 -17.30
C GLY A 16 7.38 -8.25 -16.00
N PRO A 17 6.30 -9.01 -15.87
CA PRO A 17 5.45 -8.97 -14.69
C PRO A 17 6.26 -9.32 -13.45
N SER A 18 6.49 -8.34 -12.58
CA SER A 18 7.13 -8.55 -11.29
C SER A 18 6.05 -8.91 -10.27
N SER A 19 5.96 -10.17 -9.89
CA SER A 19 5.10 -10.61 -8.79
C SER A 19 5.91 -10.66 -7.51
N SER A 20 5.64 -9.76 -6.56
CA SER A 20 6.21 -9.82 -5.24
C SER A 20 5.19 -10.36 -4.24
N LEU A 21 5.54 -11.42 -3.54
CA LEU A 21 4.76 -11.95 -2.43
C LEU A 21 5.04 -11.11 -1.20
N SER A 22 4.23 -10.08 -0.99
CA SER A 22 4.30 -9.28 0.22
C SER A 22 3.33 -9.85 1.25
N ARG A 23 3.85 -10.58 2.22
CA ARG A 23 3.12 -10.86 3.45
C ARG A 23 3.17 -9.60 4.30
N CYS A 24 2.01 -9.10 4.72
CA CYS A 24 1.96 -8.03 5.68
C CYS A 24 2.58 -8.55 6.99
N PRO A 25 3.71 -8.00 7.45
CA PRO A 25 4.16 -8.29 8.79
C PRO A 25 3.19 -7.62 9.75
N ARG A 26 2.61 -8.37 10.65
CA ARG A 26 1.97 -7.83 11.84
C ARG A 26 2.98 -6.90 12.50
N ILE A 27 2.54 -5.71 12.91
CA ILE A 27 3.40 -4.77 13.65
C ILE A 27 3.97 -5.53 14.84
N PRO A 28 5.29 -5.75 14.97
CA PRO A 28 5.83 -6.45 16.10
C PRO A 28 5.53 -5.64 17.34
N SER A 29 4.75 -6.20 18.27
CA SER A 29 4.72 -5.72 19.64
C SER A 29 6.16 -5.76 20.16
N PRO A 30 6.61 -4.79 20.98
CA PRO A 30 7.97 -4.75 21.49
C PRO A 30 8.26 -6.03 22.29
N GLY A 31 8.94 -6.99 21.65
CA GLY A 31 9.32 -8.29 22.21
C GLY A 31 9.01 -9.55 21.40
N GLY A 32 8.39 -9.46 20.23
CA GLY A 32 7.95 -10.63 19.45
C GLY A 32 8.75 -10.91 18.19
N THR A 33 9.26 -12.14 18.08
CA THR A 33 9.86 -12.73 16.88
C THR A 33 8.85 -12.82 15.74
N LEU A 34 9.24 -12.39 14.54
CA LEU A 34 8.48 -12.54 13.28
C LEU A 34 8.33 -14.03 12.93
N SER A 35 7.24 -14.64 13.36
CA SER A 35 6.81 -15.95 12.89
C SER A 35 5.49 -15.80 12.15
N PRO A 36 5.34 -16.35 10.92
CA PRO A 36 4.03 -16.38 10.26
C PRO A 36 3.17 -17.42 10.99
N LEU A 37 2.36 -16.95 11.93
CA LEU A 37 1.37 -17.78 12.60
C LEU A 37 0.21 -18.06 11.65
N PRO A 38 -0.36 -19.26 11.67
CA PRO A 38 -1.59 -19.56 10.95
C PRO A 38 -2.70 -18.66 11.49
N GLY A 39 -3.25 -17.81 10.62
CA GLY A 39 -4.32 -16.85 10.97
C GLY A 39 -4.00 -15.40 10.67
N ASP A 40 -2.84 -15.08 10.09
CA ASP A 40 -2.49 -13.72 9.70
C ASP A 40 -3.09 -13.32 8.35
N THR A 41 -3.36 -12.02 8.20
CA THR A 41 -3.79 -11.44 6.92
C THR A 41 -2.63 -11.50 5.92
N SER A 42 -2.90 -12.06 4.74
CA SER A 42 -1.89 -12.16 3.69
C SER A 42 -2.45 -11.75 2.34
N VAL A 43 -1.71 -10.91 1.65
CA VAL A 43 -2.04 -10.36 0.34
C VAL A 43 -0.85 -10.54 -0.61
N LEU A 44 -1.15 -10.96 -1.82
CA LEU A 44 -0.19 -11.03 -2.91
C LEU A 44 -0.36 -9.79 -3.79
N ALA A 45 0.71 -9.01 -3.96
CA ALA A 45 0.74 -7.88 -4.87
C ALA A 45 1.45 -8.26 -6.16
N GLY A 46 0.79 -8.04 -7.30
CA GLY A 46 1.36 -8.16 -8.64
C GLY A 46 1.29 -6.83 -9.36
N LEU A 47 2.37 -6.42 -10.02
CA LEU A 47 2.42 -5.21 -10.82
C LEU A 47 2.66 -5.53 -12.27
N TYR A 48 1.94 -4.81 -13.14
CA TYR A 48 2.07 -4.87 -14.59
C TYR A 48 2.22 -3.46 -15.13
N GLY A 49 3.27 -3.23 -15.87
CA GLY A 49 3.52 -1.92 -16.49
C GLY A 49 4.86 -1.30 -16.09
N PRO A 50 5.17 -0.11 -16.57
CA PRO A 50 4.33 0.71 -17.44
C PRO A 50 4.09 0.06 -18.83
N ALA A 51 2.82 -0.08 -19.24
CA ALA A 51 2.41 -0.67 -20.49
C ALA A 51 1.65 0.36 -21.35
N GLU A 52 1.64 0.16 -22.67
CA GLU A 52 0.91 0.99 -23.59
C GLU A 52 -0.61 0.86 -23.39
N VAL A 53 -1.31 1.98 -23.41
CA VAL A 53 -2.78 2.05 -23.19
C VAL A 53 -3.49 2.19 -24.52
N LYS A 54 -4.67 1.56 -24.65
CA LYS A 54 -5.57 1.83 -25.78
C LYS A 54 -6.04 3.29 -25.72
N GLY A 55 -6.00 3.99 -26.84
CA GLY A 55 -6.20 5.43 -26.97
C GLY A 55 -7.41 6.06 -26.27
N SER A 56 -8.47 5.28 -25.97
CA SER A 56 -9.65 5.77 -25.23
C SER A 56 -9.41 6.01 -23.72
N ARG A 57 -8.33 5.48 -23.14
CA ARG A 57 -7.96 5.61 -21.72
C ARG A 57 -6.61 6.30 -21.52
N GLU A 58 -6.07 6.84 -22.59
CA GLU A 58 -4.77 7.49 -22.59
C GLU A 58 -4.85 8.84 -21.88
N SER A 59 -4.00 9.05 -20.86
CA SER A 59 -3.79 10.35 -20.23
C SER A 59 -2.51 10.97 -20.78
N PRO A 60 -2.57 12.16 -21.40
CA PRO A 60 -1.38 12.80 -21.94
C PRO A 60 -0.41 13.28 -20.85
N ASP A 61 -0.93 13.56 -19.66
CA ASP A 61 -0.17 14.23 -18.58
C ASP A 61 0.55 13.25 -17.66
N GLY A 62 0.23 11.95 -17.71
CA GLY A 62 0.87 10.98 -16.83
C GLY A 62 0.37 9.55 -17.00
N ALA A 63 0.95 8.65 -16.21
CA ALA A 63 0.53 7.26 -16.16
C ALA A 63 -0.86 7.10 -15.55
N THR A 64 -1.68 6.26 -16.16
CA THR A 64 -2.97 5.85 -15.59
C THR A 64 -2.75 4.67 -14.64
N VAL A 65 -3.22 4.80 -13.40
CA VAL A 65 -3.13 3.72 -12.40
C VAL A 65 -4.45 2.96 -12.36
N GLU A 66 -4.38 1.65 -12.56
CA GLU A 66 -5.50 0.73 -12.36
C GLU A 66 -5.21 -0.17 -11.16
N VAL A 67 -6.17 -0.28 -10.24
CA VAL A 67 -6.06 -1.15 -9.07
C VAL A 67 -7.16 -2.20 -9.13
N LEU A 68 -6.78 -3.45 -8.98
CA LEU A 68 -7.68 -4.59 -8.97
C LEU A 68 -7.51 -5.34 -7.64
N LEU A 69 -8.53 -5.31 -6.80
CA LEU A 69 -8.57 -6.07 -5.55
C LEU A 69 -9.38 -7.34 -5.75
N ARG A 70 -8.74 -8.48 -5.61
CA ARG A 70 -9.37 -9.80 -5.75
C ARG A 70 -9.58 -10.41 -4.38
N PRO A 71 -10.83 -10.65 -3.96
CA PRO A 71 -11.12 -11.34 -2.71
C PRO A 71 -10.63 -12.80 -2.76
N LYS A 72 -10.51 -13.43 -1.60
CA LYS A 72 -10.12 -14.84 -1.48
C LYS A 72 -11.07 -15.78 -2.24
N VAL A 73 -12.38 -15.50 -2.17
CA VAL A 73 -13.43 -16.30 -2.81
C VAL A 73 -14.46 -15.38 -3.41
N GLY A 74 -14.92 -15.71 -4.60
CA GLY A 74 -16.01 -15.01 -5.29
C GLY A 74 -15.55 -13.85 -6.17
N LEU A 75 -16.51 -13.10 -6.67
CA LEU A 75 -16.29 -11.92 -7.50
C LEU A 75 -16.19 -10.67 -6.61
N PRO A 76 -15.41 -9.66 -7.00
CA PRO A 76 -15.29 -8.41 -6.24
C PRO A 76 -16.65 -7.70 -6.17
N GLY A 77 -17.07 -7.37 -4.96
CA GLY A 77 -18.31 -6.66 -4.66
C GLY A 77 -18.13 -5.14 -4.61
N VAL A 78 -19.13 -4.47 -4.04
CA VAL A 78 -19.12 -3.00 -3.89
C VAL A 78 -18.07 -2.55 -2.88
N ALA A 79 -17.87 -3.32 -1.81
CA ALA A 79 -16.87 -3.02 -0.77
C ALA A 79 -15.44 -3.08 -1.33
N GLU A 80 -15.13 -4.07 -2.15
CA GLU A 80 -13.84 -4.21 -2.80
C GLU A 80 -13.58 -3.05 -3.77
N ARG A 81 -14.57 -2.64 -4.55
CA ARG A 81 -14.47 -1.48 -5.47
C ARG A 81 -14.24 -0.17 -4.73
N SER A 82 -14.85 0.02 -3.56
CA SER A 82 -14.59 1.19 -2.72
C SER A 82 -13.16 1.20 -2.21
N ARG A 83 -12.64 0.04 -1.79
CA ARG A 83 -11.24 -0.12 -1.38
C ARG A 83 -10.27 0.11 -2.55
N GLU A 84 -10.59 -0.43 -3.74
CA GLU A 84 -9.82 -0.17 -4.98
C GLU A 84 -9.69 1.33 -5.28
N GLN A 85 -10.78 2.07 -5.17
CA GLN A 85 -10.78 3.51 -5.41
C GLN A 85 -9.91 4.27 -4.40
N LEU A 86 -9.94 3.88 -3.13
CA LEU A 86 -9.10 4.47 -2.10
C LEU A 86 -7.61 4.18 -2.36
N LEU A 87 -7.29 2.92 -2.64
CA LEU A 87 -5.93 2.49 -2.98
C LEU A 87 -5.42 3.24 -4.21
N ARG A 88 -6.23 3.33 -5.26
CA ARG A 88 -5.90 4.07 -6.48
C ARG A 88 -5.54 5.53 -6.19
N ARG A 89 -6.37 6.25 -5.43
CA ARG A 89 -6.11 7.65 -5.05
C ARG A 89 -4.81 7.79 -4.25
N THR A 90 -4.53 6.84 -3.35
CA THR A 90 -3.29 6.83 -2.57
C THR A 90 -2.08 6.63 -3.48
N PHE A 91 -2.17 5.74 -4.47
CA PHE A 91 -1.07 5.49 -5.41
C PHE A 91 -0.85 6.66 -6.36
N GLU A 92 -1.93 7.26 -6.88
CA GLU A 92 -1.87 8.45 -7.74
C GLU A 92 -1.23 9.65 -7.02
N ALA A 93 -1.43 9.77 -5.70
CA ALA A 93 -0.81 10.84 -4.89
C ALA A 93 0.70 10.68 -4.69
N VAL A 94 1.21 9.45 -4.75
CA VAL A 94 2.60 9.14 -4.43
C VAL A 94 3.43 8.80 -5.67
N LEU A 95 2.80 8.22 -6.69
CA LEU A 95 3.47 7.83 -7.93
C LEU A 95 3.81 9.07 -8.77
N LEU A 96 5.06 9.18 -9.23
CA LEU A 96 5.48 10.21 -10.17
C LEU A 96 5.04 9.84 -11.60
N GLY A 97 3.72 9.86 -11.83
CA GLY A 97 3.12 9.46 -13.09
C GLY A 97 3.56 10.28 -14.30
N SER A 98 4.01 11.52 -14.10
CA SER A 98 4.51 12.41 -15.15
C SER A 98 5.77 11.89 -15.85
N LEU A 99 6.51 10.97 -15.24
CA LEU A 99 7.68 10.32 -15.86
C LEU A 99 7.30 9.26 -16.89
N HIS A 100 6.08 8.77 -16.86
CA HIS A 100 5.57 7.75 -17.77
C HIS A 100 4.24 8.20 -18.42
N PRO A 101 4.26 9.23 -19.30
CA PRO A 101 3.06 9.69 -19.97
C PRO A 101 2.52 8.60 -20.90
N ARG A 102 1.22 8.58 -21.12
CA ARG A 102 0.51 7.65 -22.03
C ARG A 102 0.67 6.17 -21.70
N THR A 103 1.04 5.84 -20.47
CA THR A 103 1.17 4.45 -20.02
C THR A 103 0.13 4.10 -18.97
N SER A 104 -0.11 2.81 -18.77
CA SER A 104 -0.89 2.30 -17.64
C SER A 104 -0.02 1.45 -16.73
N ILE A 105 -0.28 1.57 -15.44
CA ILE A 105 0.30 0.75 -14.39
C ILE A 105 -0.86 0.03 -13.71
N THR A 106 -0.90 -1.28 -13.82
CA THR A 106 -1.94 -2.10 -13.21
C THR A 106 -1.40 -2.79 -11.97
N VAL A 107 -2.04 -2.53 -10.83
CA VAL A 107 -1.73 -3.15 -9.53
C VAL A 107 -2.81 -4.17 -9.22
N VAL A 108 -2.44 -5.43 -9.13
CA VAL A 108 -3.35 -6.52 -8.77
C VAL A 108 -3.04 -6.97 -7.35
N LEU A 109 -4.03 -6.89 -6.48
CA LEU A 109 -3.94 -7.32 -5.08
C LEU A 109 -4.85 -8.54 -4.89
N GLN A 110 -4.25 -9.71 -4.69
CA GLN A 110 -4.97 -10.95 -4.42
C GLN A 110 -4.95 -11.22 -2.92
N VAL A 111 -6.13 -11.26 -2.31
CA VAL A 111 -6.27 -11.66 -0.89
C VAL A 111 -6.11 -13.17 -0.79
N LEU A 112 -5.16 -13.64 0.01
CA LEU A 112 -4.93 -15.05 0.30
C LEU A 112 -5.60 -15.45 1.61
N SER A 113 -5.49 -14.60 2.63
CA SER A 113 -6.11 -14.77 3.94
C SER A 113 -6.51 -13.41 4.50
N ASP A 114 -7.66 -13.36 5.16
CA ASP A 114 -8.17 -12.17 5.85
C ASP A 114 -8.41 -12.54 7.32
N ALA A 115 -7.60 -11.99 8.19
CA ALA A 115 -7.68 -12.16 9.64
C ALA A 115 -7.82 -10.82 10.39
N GLY A 116 -8.08 -9.75 9.67
CA GLY A 116 -8.21 -8.36 10.14
C GLY A 116 -7.21 -7.42 9.45
N SER A 117 -7.40 -6.12 9.59
CA SER A 117 -6.54 -5.07 9.05
C SER A 117 -6.24 -5.20 7.54
N LEU A 118 -7.20 -5.74 6.77
CA LEU A 118 -7.01 -6.08 5.36
C LEU A 118 -6.54 -4.90 4.52
N LEU A 119 -7.13 -3.71 4.70
CA LEU A 119 -6.80 -2.53 3.91
C LEU A 119 -5.37 -2.05 4.17
N ALA A 120 -4.91 -2.07 5.43
CA ALA A 120 -3.52 -1.76 5.78
C ALA A 120 -2.56 -2.77 5.14
N CYS A 121 -2.91 -4.06 5.18
CA CYS A 121 -2.11 -5.10 4.52
C CYS A 121 -2.02 -4.88 3.01
N CYS A 122 -3.13 -4.51 2.34
CA CYS A 122 -3.15 -4.20 0.91
C CYS A 122 -2.25 -3.00 0.57
N LEU A 123 -2.29 -1.92 1.38
CA LEU A 123 -1.43 -0.74 1.22
C LEU A 123 0.05 -1.12 1.35
N ASN A 124 0.38 -1.87 2.39
CA ASN A 124 1.76 -2.27 2.66
C ASN A 124 2.30 -3.23 1.58
N ALA A 125 1.50 -4.20 1.15
CA ALA A 125 1.86 -5.10 0.07
C ALA A 125 2.07 -4.35 -1.26
N ALA A 126 1.21 -3.39 -1.57
CA ALA A 126 1.34 -2.57 -2.77
C ALA A 126 2.59 -1.69 -2.74
N CYS A 127 2.90 -1.06 -1.60
CA CYS A 127 4.12 -0.25 -1.44
C CYS A 127 5.38 -1.09 -1.70
N MET A 128 5.45 -2.29 -1.13
CA MET A 128 6.56 -3.21 -1.37
C MET A 128 6.61 -3.67 -2.83
N GLY A 129 5.46 -3.91 -3.46
CA GLY A 129 5.39 -4.26 -4.87
C GLY A 129 5.90 -3.13 -5.78
N LEU A 130 5.50 -1.88 -5.52
CA LEU A 130 5.95 -0.70 -6.26
C LEU A 130 7.46 -0.49 -6.13
N LEU A 131 8.02 -0.70 -4.92
CA LEU A 131 9.47 -0.68 -4.69
C LEU A 131 10.19 -1.78 -5.46
N ASP A 132 9.65 -2.99 -5.44
CA ASP A 132 10.24 -4.15 -6.13
C ASP A 132 10.23 -3.98 -7.65
N ALA A 133 9.20 -3.35 -8.18
CA ALA A 133 9.09 -3.01 -9.60
C ALA A 133 9.99 -1.83 -10.04
N GLY A 134 10.60 -1.11 -9.07
CA GLY A 134 11.45 0.04 -9.36
C GLY A 134 10.70 1.24 -9.93
N LEU A 135 9.40 1.38 -9.64
CA LEU A 135 8.62 2.52 -10.10
C LEU A 135 9.00 3.79 -9.32
N PRO A 136 9.04 4.96 -10.00
CA PRO A 136 9.41 6.22 -9.38
C PRO A 136 8.30 6.69 -8.43
N LEU A 137 8.60 6.71 -7.14
CA LEU A 137 7.73 7.19 -6.08
C LEU A 137 8.27 8.50 -5.51
N SER A 138 7.41 9.46 -5.21
CA SER A 138 7.78 10.70 -4.51
C SER A 138 8.16 10.41 -3.05
N SER A 139 7.48 9.45 -2.45
CA SER A 139 7.69 9.01 -1.07
C SER A 139 7.16 7.60 -0.88
N LEU A 140 7.55 6.93 0.20
CA LEU A 140 6.96 5.66 0.58
C LEU A 140 5.67 5.92 1.37
N PHE A 141 4.77 4.97 1.34
CA PHE A 141 3.55 5.03 2.14
C PHE A 141 3.35 3.73 2.90
N CYS A 142 2.66 3.82 4.03
CA CYS A 142 2.25 2.65 4.79
C CYS A 142 0.80 2.76 5.23
N GLY A 143 0.16 1.61 5.39
CA GLY A 143 -1.17 1.49 5.96
C GLY A 143 -1.09 1.03 7.42
N VAL A 144 -1.83 1.70 8.29
CA VAL A 144 -1.98 1.31 9.70
C VAL A 144 -3.46 1.30 10.05
N THR A 145 -3.94 0.22 10.63
CA THR A 145 -5.31 0.11 11.15
C THR A 145 -5.29 0.21 12.66
N CYS A 146 -6.19 1.03 13.20
CA CYS A 146 -6.43 1.21 14.62
C CYS A 146 -7.89 0.84 14.91
N ALA A 147 -8.15 0.08 15.95
CA ALA A 147 -9.48 -0.16 16.49
C ALA A 147 -9.64 0.58 17.82
N LEU A 148 -10.82 1.15 18.01
CA LEU A 148 -11.24 1.74 19.28
C LEU A 148 -12.16 0.76 20.00
N ASP A 149 -11.71 0.32 21.16
CA ASP A 149 -12.53 -0.52 22.03
C ASP A 149 -13.66 0.31 22.66
N PRO A 150 -14.80 -0.29 23.08
CA PRO A 150 -15.86 0.42 23.84
C PRO A 150 -15.38 1.18 25.07
N HIS A 151 -14.24 0.78 25.63
CA HIS A 151 -13.61 1.45 26.79
C HIS A 151 -12.75 2.66 26.40
N GLY A 152 -12.57 2.94 25.09
CA GLY A 152 -11.74 4.03 24.58
C GLY A 152 -10.26 3.71 24.44
N ASP A 153 -9.89 2.43 24.57
CA ASP A 153 -8.53 1.96 24.35
C ASP A 153 -8.25 1.78 22.85
N ILE A 154 -7.00 2.07 22.46
CA ILE A 154 -6.56 1.99 21.06
C ILE A 154 -5.79 0.69 20.86
N ILE A 155 -6.32 -0.16 19.99
CA ILE A 155 -5.68 -1.40 19.56
C ILE A 155 -5.07 -1.16 18.17
N LEU A 156 -3.76 -1.34 18.05
CA LEU A 156 -3.06 -1.31 16.77
C LEU A 156 -3.08 -2.67 16.13
N ASP A 157 -3.32 -2.71 14.81
CA ASP A 157 -3.39 -3.94 14.01
C ASP A 157 -4.40 -4.96 14.57
N PRO A 158 -5.68 -4.58 14.66
CA PRO A 158 -6.72 -5.42 15.26
C PRO A 158 -6.93 -6.70 14.45
N THR A 159 -7.21 -7.79 15.15
CA THR A 159 -7.70 -9.03 14.54
C THR A 159 -9.15 -8.87 14.06
N ALA A 160 -9.62 -9.75 13.18
CA ALA A 160 -11.01 -9.72 12.67
C ALA A 160 -12.06 -9.74 13.80
N ARG A 161 -11.79 -10.43 14.90
CA ARG A 161 -12.67 -10.45 16.08
C ARG A 161 -12.70 -9.08 16.78
N GLN A 162 -11.52 -8.50 17.01
CA GLN A 162 -11.39 -7.17 17.60
C GLN A 162 -12.00 -6.08 16.72
N GLU A 163 -11.92 -6.21 15.37
CA GLU A 163 -12.60 -5.28 14.47
C GLU A 163 -14.13 -5.35 14.56
N GLN A 164 -14.69 -6.53 14.87
CA GLN A 164 -16.13 -6.72 15.04
C GLN A 164 -16.63 -6.21 16.40
N GLU A 165 -15.82 -6.36 17.45
CA GLU A 165 -16.13 -5.94 18.82
C GLU A 165 -15.86 -4.44 19.03
N ALA A 166 -15.02 -3.83 18.18
CA ALA A 166 -14.63 -2.43 18.28
C ALA A 166 -15.79 -1.47 17.98
N HIS A 167 -15.83 -0.36 18.71
CA HIS A 167 -16.76 0.74 18.48
C HIS A 167 -16.48 1.47 17.16
N ALA A 168 -15.21 1.66 16.84
CA ALA A 168 -14.77 2.23 15.57
C ALA A 168 -13.45 1.60 15.10
N VAL A 169 -13.31 1.49 13.77
CA VAL A 169 -12.09 1.03 13.13
C VAL A 169 -11.63 2.11 12.15
N LEU A 170 -10.41 2.58 12.32
CA LEU A 170 -9.79 3.61 11.49
C LEU A 170 -8.58 3.03 10.77
N THR A 171 -8.49 3.24 9.47
CA THR A 171 -7.30 2.88 8.70
C THR A 171 -6.71 4.14 8.10
N PHE A 172 -5.42 4.37 8.35
CA PHE A 172 -4.68 5.52 7.86
C PHE A 172 -3.63 5.05 6.84
N ALA A 173 -3.54 5.77 5.73
CA ALA A 173 -2.40 5.69 4.81
C ALA A 173 -1.48 6.88 5.12
N ILE A 174 -0.24 6.62 5.51
CA ILE A 174 0.71 7.63 6.01
C ILE A 174 1.91 7.68 5.09
N ASP A 175 2.32 8.89 4.75
CA ASP A 175 3.51 9.20 3.96
C ASP A 175 4.79 9.14 4.79
N SER A 176 5.90 8.68 4.20
CA SER A 176 7.20 8.57 4.87
C SER A 176 7.95 9.90 4.98
N ALA A 177 7.78 10.80 4.02
CA ALA A 177 8.56 12.04 3.93
C ALA A 177 8.06 13.10 4.90
N GLN A 178 6.75 13.38 4.88
CA GLN A 178 6.13 14.46 5.64
C GLN A 178 5.23 13.96 6.77
N ARG A 179 5.09 12.64 6.93
CA ARG A 179 4.16 12.02 7.90
C ARG A 179 2.72 12.46 7.72
N LYS A 180 2.38 12.90 6.52
CA LYS A 180 1.01 13.29 6.16
C LYS A 180 0.13 12.07 6.02
N VAL A 181 -1.15 12.26 6.30
CA VAL A 181 -2.18 11.28 5.99
C VAL A 181 -2.59 11.46 4.53
N LEU A 182 -2.37 10.44 3.72
CA LEU A 182 -2.74 10.41 2.30
C LEU A 182 -4.21 10.04 2.13
N ALA A 183 -4.67 9.08 2.92
CA ALA A 183 -6.06 8.63 2.93
C ALA A 183 -6.46 8.12 4.32
N THR A 184 -7.72 8.28 4.63
CA THR A 184 -8.31 7.78 5.88
C THR A 184 -9.62 7.07 5.57
N THR A 185 -9.83 5.94 6.21
CA THR A 185 -11.10 5.22 6.18
C THR A 185 -11.56 5.00 7.61
N THR A 186 -12.78 5.39 7.90
CA THR A 186 -13.40 5.20 9.21
C THR A 186 -14.63 4.33 9.08
N ARG A 187 -14.74 3.35 9.95
CA ARG A 187 -15.92 2.49 10.12
C ARG A 187 -16.38 2.60 11.57
N GLY A 188 -17.62 2.92 11.80
CA GLY A 188 -18.15 3.22 13.12
C GLY A 188 -18.20 4.71 13.44
N SER A 189 -18.39 5.06 14.69
CA SER A 189 -18.45 6.44 15.18
C SER A 189 -17.27 6.71 16.11
N CYS A 190 -16.59 7.83 15.92
CA CYS A 190 -15.50 8.27 16.81
C CYS A 190 -15.53 9.78 16.98
N SER A 191 -15.08 10.25 18.14
CA SER A 191 -14.89 11.67 18.40
C SER A 191 -13.63 12.21 17.71
N ALA A 192 -13.54 13.53 17.55
CA ALA A 192 -12.35 14.16 16.97
C ALA A 192 -11.10 13.93 17.82
N GLU A 193 -11.24 13.89 19.14
CA GLU A 193 -10.14 13.63 20.05
C GLU A 193 -9.61 12.20 19.95
N GLU A 194 -10.52 11.23 19.87
CA GLU A 194 -10.17 9.81 19.66
C GLU A 194 -9.45 9.62 18.34
N MET A 195 -9.94 10.25 17.27
CA MET A 195 -9.31 10.20 15.96
C MET A 195 -7.88 10.77 15.99
N GLN A 196 -7.65 11.89 16.69
CA GLN A 196 -6.31 12.46 16.87
C GLN A 196 -5.39 11.52 17.67
N ARG A 197 -5.87 10.90 18.74
CA ARG A 197 -5.13 9.91 19.50
C ARG A 197 -4.74 8.70 18.63
N CYS A 198 -5.68 8.19 17.84
CA CYS A 198 -5.42 7.11 16.88
C CYS A 198 -4.39 7.52 15.83
N LEU A 199 -4.46 8.73 15.32
CA LEU A 199 -3.51 9.24 14.34
C LEU A 199 -2.08 9.29 14.90
N VAL A 200 -1.91 9.79 16.12
CA VAL A 200 -0.59 9.84 16.79
C VAL A 200 -0.05 8.42 17.00
N ALA A 201 -0.90 7.49 17.41
CA ALA A 201 -0.51 6.09 17.58
C ALA A 201 -0.12 5.45 16.23
N ALA A 202 -0.89 5.71 15.17
CA ALA A 202 -0.63 5.24 13.83
C ALA A 202 0.68 5.79 13.24
N GLN A 203 0.99 7.07 13.47
CA GLN A 203 2.26 7.68 13.02
C GLN A 203 3.48 7.03 13.69
N ARG A 204 3.40 6.68 14.97
CA ARG A 204 4.46 5.94 15.67
C ARG A 204 4.62 4.52 15.12
N ALA A 205 3.52 3.84 14.86
CA ALA A 205 3.55 2.51 14.27
C ALA A 205 4.11 2.52 12.83
N ALA A 206 3.83 3.57 12.06
CA ALA A 206 4.32 3.76 10.71
C ALA A 206 5.86 3.72 10.62
N ASP A 207 6.57 4.25 11.63
CA ASP A 207 8.04 4.22 11.68
C ASP A 207 8.59 2.80 11.66
N THR A 208 7.97 1.91 12.40
CA THR A 208 8.35 0.50 12.44
C THR A 208 8.14 -0.18 11.09
N ILE A 209 7.05 0.16 10.39
CA ILE A 209 6.75 -0.39 9.07
C ILE A 209 7.76 0.13 8.03
N PHE A 210 8.10 1.42 8.06
CA PHE A 210 9.11 1.97 7.15
C PHE A 210 10.51 1.37 7.41
N GLN A 211 10.86 1.12 8.66
CA GLN A 211 12.10 0.41 8.98
C GLN A 211 12.08 -1.02 8.41
N PHE A 212 10.97 -1.71 8.55
CA PHE A 212 10.79 -3.04 7.96
C PHE A 212 10.96 -3.03 6.43
N TYR A 213 10.43 -2.03 5.73
CA TYR A 213 10.63 -1.91 4.28
C TYR A 213 12.11 -1.77 3.92
N ARG A 214 12.85 -0.92 4.63
CA ARG A 214 14.30 -0.76 4.43
C ARG A 214 15.06 -2.07 4.64
N ASP A 215 14.75 -2.77 5.72
CA ASP A 215 15.38 -4.05 6.04
C ASP A 215 15.07 -5.13 5.00
N CYS A 216 13.84 -5.16 4.47
CA CYS A 216 13.45 -6.09 3.41
C CYS A 216 14.19 -5.82 2.11
N VAL A 217 14.26 -4.57 1.69
CA VAL A 217 14.98 -4.14 0.49
C VAL A 217 16.47 -4.44 0.65
N GLN A 218 17.06 -4.09 1.78
CA GLN A 218 18.47 -4.34 2.06
C GLN A 218 18.79 -5.84 2.02
N ARG A 219 17.97 -6.68 2.66
CA ARG A 219 18.15 -8.15 2.62
C ARG A 219 18.05 -8.73 1.22
N LYS A 220 17.15 -8.20 0.38
CA LYS A 220 16.96 -8.67 -0.99
C LYS A 220 18.19 -8.34 -1.86
N TYR A 221 18.68 -7.13 -1.77
CA TYR A 221 19.78 -6.64 -2.62
C TYR A 221 21.18 -6.87 -2.05
N SER A 222 21.35 -7.14 -0.75
CA SER A 222 22.65 -7.47 -0.16
C SER A 222 23.11 -8.92 -0.44
N LYS A 223 22.25 -9.77 -1.01
CA LYS A 223 22.56 -11.15 -1.39
C LYS A 223 23.00 -11.30 -2.85
N SER A 224 23.15 -10.17 -3.57
CA SER A 224 23.60 -10.14 -4.98
C SER A 224 25.09 -9.99 -5.08
#